data_7677e0d3b21004c0287dce264507c1ca
#
_entry.id   7677e0d3b21004c0287dce264507c1ca
#
_cell.length_a   1.000
_cell.length_b   1.000
_cell.length_c   1.000
_cell.angle_alpha   90.00
_cell.angle_beta   90.00
_cell.angle_gamma   90.00
#
_symmetry.space_group_name_H-M   'P 1'
#
loop_
_entity.id
_entity.type
_entity.pdbx_description
1 polymer ?
#
loop_
_entity_poly.entity_id
_entity_poly.type
_entity_poly.pdbx_seq_one_letter_code
_entity_poly.pdbx_strand_id
1 'polypeptide(L)'
;MRLLLDTHIRIWALHGPEKLGRRVRRELQRAGNELYLSPVSIWEAHHLVRRKRLRVRQGFAQWLDDVMAQAPLREAPFTFAVASKIELPQSDLGDSVLAATALVFELTLVTSDSQLLACSWLKTLSND
;
A
#
# COMPACT_ATOMS: atom_id res chain seq x y z
N MET A 1 7.32 -8.03 -11.51
CA MET A 1 7.66 -6.89 -10.63
C MET A 1 7.32 -7.22 -9.19
N ARG A 2 8.00 -6.55 -8.27
CA ARG A 2 7.71 -6.63 -6.85
C ARG A 2 7.06 -5.31 -6.43
N LEU A 3 5.77 -5.37 -6.11
CA LEU A 3 4.93 -4.18 -5.91
C LEU A 3 4.54 -4.01 -4.45
N LEU A 4 4.80 -2.83 -3.90
CA LEU A 4 4.29 -2.44 -2.58
C LEU A 4 3.04 -1.57 -2.81
N LEU A 5 1.92 -1.98 -2.24
CA LEU A 5 0.66 -1.28 -2.45
C LEU A 5 0.47 -0.21 -1.39
N ASP A 6 0.24 1.04 -1.83
CA ASP A 6 -0.25 2.09 -0.94
C ASP A 6 -1.61 1.66 -0.38
N THR A 7 -1.93 2.13 0.81
CA THR A 7 -3.15 1.76 1.54
C THR A 7 -4.41 1.93 0.69
N HIS A 8 -4.57 3.07 0.02
CA HIS A 8 -5.76 3.33 -0.80
C HIS A 8 -5.80 2.44 -2.05
N ILE A 9 -4.66 2.12 -2.63
CA ILE A 9 -4.61 1.19 -3.77
C ILE A 9 -5.20 -0.16 -3.36
N ARG A 10 -4.81 -0.67 -2.19
CA ARG A 10 -5.36 -1.95 -1.71
C ARG A 10 -6.85 -1.86 -1.40
N ILE A 11 -7.28 -0.78 -0.75
CA ILE A 11 -8.69 -0.57 -0.46
C ILE A 11 -9.51 -0.50 -1.74
N TRP A 12 -9.07 0.26 -2.74
CA TRP A 12 -9.78 0.37 -4.01
C TRP A 12 -9.80 -0.95 -4.76
N ALA A 13 -8.73 -1.74 -4.70
CA ALA A 13 -8.70 -3.06 -5.35
C ALA A 13 -9.83 -3.97 -4.83
N LEU A 14 -10.22 -3.79 -3.56
CA LEU A 14 -11.26 -4.60 -2.92
C LEU A 14 -12.65 -3.99 -3.02
N HIS A 15 -12.76 -2.68 -2.84
CA HIS A 15 -14.05 -2.02 -2.64
C HIS A 15 -14.42 -1.00 -3.71
N GLY A 16 -13.48 -0.59 -4.55
CA GLY A 16 -13.75 0.39 -5.59
C GLY A 16 -12.78 0.26 -6.76
N PRO A 17 -12.74 -0.93 -7.43
CA PRO A 17 -11.73 -1.17 -8.47
C PRO A 17 -11.83 -0.21 -9.65
N GLU A 18 -12.95 0.46 -9.85
CA GLU A 18 -13.11 1.51 -10.85
C GLU A 18 -12.20 2.71 -10.61
N LYS A 19 -11.70 2.88 -9.39
CA LYS A 19 -10.76 3.95 -9.04
C LYS A 19 -9.32 3.61 -9.42
N LEU A 20 -9.06 2.37 -9.82
CA LEU A 20 -7.74 1.95 -10.27
C LEU A 20 -7.57 2.23 -11.77
N GLY A 21 -6.42 2.78 -12.14
CA GLY A 21 -6.04 2.94 -13.53
C GLY A 21 -5.88 1.59 -14.23
N ARG A 22 -5.97 1.60 -15.56
CA ARG A 22 -5.90 0.39 -16.36
C ARG A 22 -4.60 -0.37 -16.14
N ARG A 23 -3.47 0.34 -16.09
CA ARG A 23 -2.16 -0.28 -15.92
C ARG A 23 -2.03 -0.92 -14.54
N VAL A 24 -2.47 -0.24 -13.49
CA VAL A 24 -2.42 -0.76 -12.13
C VAL A 24 -3.27 -2.02 -12.02
N ARG A 25 -4.51 -1.99 -12.52
CA ARG A 25 -5.37 -3.19 -12.52
C ARG A 25 -4.69 -4.38 -13.18
N ARG A 26 -4.07 -4.15 -14.34
CA ARG A 26 -3.37 -5.20 -15.07
C ARG A 26 -2.20 -5.76 -14.27
N GLU A 27 -1.39 -4.88 -13.69
CA GLU A 27 -0.22 -5.31 -12.93
C GLU A 27 -0.59 -6.04 -11.63
N LEU A 28 -1.68 -5.66 -10.97
CA LEU A 28 -2.15 -6.37 -9.77
C LEU A 28 -2.63 -7.78 -10.08
N GLN A 29 -3.08 -8.04 -11.30
CA GLN A 29 -3.59 -9.34 -11.72
C GLN A 29 -2.55 -10.21 -12.42
N ARG A 30 -1.38 -9.65 -12.73
CA ARG A 30 -0.35 -10.39 -13.46
C ARG A 30 0.30 -11.45 -12.58
N ALA A 31 0.27 -12.70 -13.03
CA ALA A 31 0.71 -13.86 -12.23
C ALA A 31 2.19 -13.81 -11.84
N GLY A 32 3.05 -13.17 -12.63
CA GLY A 32 4.48 -13.06 -12.33
C GLY A 32 4.84 -11.99 -11.31
N ASN A 33 3.89 -11.14 -10.91
CA ASN A 33 4.15 -10.07 -9.96
C ASN A 33 3.96 -10.55 -8.52
N GLU A 34 4.84 -10.08 -7.64
CA GLU A 34 4.71 -10.29 -6.19
C GLU A 34 4.11 -9.03 -5.59
N LEU A 35 3.07 -9.19 -4.78
CA LEU A 35 2.37 -8.09 -4.13
C LEU A 35 2.72 -8.05 -2.64
N TYR A 36 3.05 -6.86 -2.17
CA TYR A 36 3.45 -6.62 -0.78
C TYR A 36 2.56 -5.57 -0.14
N LEU A 37 2.32 -5.74 1.14
CA LEU A 37 1.59 -4.77 1.95
C LEU A 37 2.37 -4.50 3.24
N SER A 38 2.46 -3.24 3.62
CA SER A 38 3.10 -2.85 4.86
C SER A 38 2.13 -2.98 6.04
N PRO A 39 2.62 -3.36 7.23
CA PRO A 39 1.80 -3.27 8.45
C PRO A 39 1.20 -1.88 8.68
N VAL A 40 1.88 -0.81 8.25
CA VAL A 40 1.34 0.54 8.39
C VAL A 40 0.05 0.72 7.58
N SER A 41 -0.10 0.04 6.45
CA SER A 41 -1.33 0.11 5.66
C SER A 41 -2.51 -0.53 6.38
N ILE A 42 -2.26 -1.61 7.13
CA ILE A 42 -3.30 -2.24 7.97
C ILE A 42 -3.72 -1.27 9.07
N TRP A 43 -2.77 -0.63 9.72
CA TRP A 43 -3.03 0.35 10.77
C TRP A 43 -3.84 1.54 10.22
N GLU A 44 -3.46 2.06 9.05
CA GLU A 44 -4.19 3.14 8.39
C GLU A 44 -5.62 2.74 8.03
N ALA A 45 -5.80 1.53 7.50
CA ALA A 45 -7.14 1.02 7.17
C ALA A 45 -8.01 0.92 8.43
N HIS A 46 -7.45 0.44 9.54
CA HIS A 46 -8.17 0.39 10.82
C HIS A 46 -8.60 1.79 11.27
N HIS A 47 -7.71 2.75 11.11
CA HIS A 47 -8.00 4.14 11.44
C HIS A 47 -9.15 4.71 10.59
N LEU A 48 -9.16 4.39 9.28
CA LEU A 48 -10.24 4.80 8.38
C LEU A 48 -11.57 4.19 8.79
N VAL A 49 -11.59 2.93 9.20
CA VAL A 49 -12.81 2.26 9.69
C VAL A 49 -13.30 2.94 10.97
N ARG A 50 -12.41 3.23 11.91
CA ARG A 50 -12.79 3.89 13.18
C ARG A 50 -13.34 5.29 12.95
N ARG A 51 -12.86 6.00 11.95
CA ARG A 51 -13.35 7.35 11.59
C ARG A 51 -14.52 7.32 10.62
N LYS A 52 -15.08 6.14 10.35
CA LYS A 52 -16.22 5.94 9.46
C LYS A 52 -15.96 6.43 8.01
N ARG A 53 -14.69 6.52 7.61
CA ARG A 53 -14.31 6.86 6.24
C ARG A 53 -14.22 5.64 5.35
N LEU A 54 -14.15 4.44 5.94
CA LEU A 54 -14.22 3.16 5.27
C LEU A 54 -15.27 2.33 5.99
N ARG A 55 -16.29 1.88 5.26
CA ARG A 55 -17.35 1.05 5.82
C ARG A 55 -17.07 -0.40 5.51
N VAL A 56 -17.09 -1.23 6.54
CA VAL A 56 -16.99 -2.68 6.43
C VAL A 56 -18.20 -3.30 7.12
N ARG A 57 -18.84 -4.27 6.47
CA ARG A 57 -20.04 -4.93 7.01
C ARG A 57 -19.72 -5.84 8.18
N GLN A 58 -18.58 -6.51 8.09
CA GLN A 58 -18.04 -7.36 9.15
C GLN A 58 -17.11 -6.56 10.06
N GLY A 59 -16.75 -7.10 11.21
CA GLY A 59 -15.75 -6.49 12.07
C GLY A 59 -14.41 -6.36 11.37
N PHE A 60 -13.57 -5.46 11.86
CA PHE A 60 -12.26 -5.20 11.23
C PHE A 60 -11.40 -6.46 11.13
N ALA A 61 -11.41 -7.31 12.17
CA ALA A 61 -10.62 -8.54 12.17
C ALA A 61 -11.02 -9.46 11.01
N GLN A 62 -12.32 -9.63 10.77
CA GLN A 62 -12.81 -10.43 9.65
C GLN A 62 -12.46 -9.79 8.31
N TRP A 63 -12.59 -8.47 8.22
CA TRP A 63 -12.20 -7.72 7.02
C TRP A 63 -10.72 -7.93 6.71
N LEU A 64 -9.87 -7.89 7.73
CA LEU A 64 -8.43 -8.11 7.57
C LEU A 64 -8.14 -9.52 7.07
N ASP A 65 -8.81 -10.54 7.63
CA ASP A 65 -8.65 -11.92 7.16
C ASP A 65 -9.03 -12.04 5.69
N ASP A 66 -10.12 -11.40 5.28
CA ASP A 66 -10.57 -11.40 3.88
C ASP A 66 -9.55 -10.71 2.96
N VAL A 67 -9.01 -9.58 3.40
CA VAL A 67 -7.98 -8.84 2.67
C VAL A 67 -6.76 -9.71 2.42
N MET A 68 -6.32 -10.44 3.44
CA MET A 68 -5.12 -11.27 3.34
C MET A 68 -5.37 -12.56 2.55
N ALA A 69 -6.63 -13.03 2.50
CA ALA A 69 -6.98 -14.28 1.82
C ALA A 69 -7.18 -14.13 0.31
N GLN A 70 -7.56 -12.95 -0.17
CA GLN A 70 -7.99 -12.75 -1.56
C GLN A 70 -6.86 -12.72 -2.58
N ALA A 71 -5.65 -12.46 -2.15
CA ALA A 71 -4.49 -12.47 -3.03
C ALA A 71 -3.29 -12.93 -2.22
N PRO A 72 -2.30 -13.55 -2.84
CA PRO A 72 -1.08 -13.90 -2.12
C PRO A 72 -0.29 -12.63 -1.81
N LEU A 73 -0.75 -11.90 -0.81
CA LEU A 73 -0.05 -10.73 -0.31
C LEU A 73 1.06 -11.16 0.63
N ARG A 74 2.22 -10.55 0.45
CA ARG A 74 3.36 -10.74 1.33
C ARG A 74 3.49 -9.53 2.25
N GLU A 75 3.89 -9.77 3.48
CA GLU A 75 4.17 -8.68 4.39
C GLU A 75 5.51 -8.04 4.04
N ALA A 76 5.53 -6.70 3.94
CA ALA A 76 6.77 -5.92 3.90
C ALA A 76 6.95 -5.31 5.29
N PRO A 77 7.74 -5.93 6.18
CA PRO A 77 7.71 -5.60 7.60
C PRO A 77 8.35 -4.26 7.94
N PHE A 78 7.89 -3.66 9.03
CA PHE A 78 8.47 -2.45 9.57
C PHE A 78 9.67 -2.83 10.43
N THR A 79 10.85 -2.89 9.80
CA THR A 79 12.09 -3.31 10.43
C THR A 79 12.91 -2.13 10.94
N PHE A 80 13.98 -2.42 11.68
CA PHE A 80 14.96 -1.39 12.05
C PHE A 80 15.54 -0.70 10.83
N ALA A 81 15.83 -1.45 9.76
CA ALA A 81 16.35 -0.89 8.52
C ALA A 81 15.35 0.11 7.90
N VAL A 82 14.08 -0.26 7.86
CA VAL A 82 13.03 0.65 7.37
C VAL A 82 12.96 1.89 8.24
N ALA A 83 12.90 1.71 9.56
CA ALA A 83 12.82 2.83 10.49
C ALA A 83 13.99 3.80 10.35
N SER A 84 15.19 3.28 10.07
CA SER A 84 16.39 4.11 9.91
C SER A 84 16.40 4.94 8.63
N LYS A 85 15.54 4.60 7.66
CA LYS A 85 15.46 5.29 6.36
C LYS A 85 14.28 6.24 6.25
N ILE A 86 13.47 6.36 7.30
CA ILE A 86 12.35 7.30 7.30
C ILE A 86 12.90 8.72 7.33
N GLU A 87 12.58 9.49 6.30
CA GLU A 87 12.96 10.89 6.22
C GLU A 87 11.76 11.77 6.55
N LEU A 88 11.95 12.62 7.55
CA LEU A 88 11.05 13.71 7.84
C LEU A 88 11.69 15.00 7.28
N PRO A 89 10.94 15.90 6.69
CA PRO A 89 9.51 16.10 6.86
C PRO A 89 8.65 15.67 5.67
N GLN A 90 8.58 14.39 5.35
CA GLN A 90 7.46 13.98 4.52
C GLN A 90 6.19 14.31 5.28
N SER A 91 5.16 14.79 4.57
CA SER A 91 3.99 15.36 5.20
C SER A 91 3.13 14.36 5.96
N ASP A 92 3.35 13.07 5.75
CA ASP A 92 2.57 11.99 6.33
C ASP A 92 3.52 10.88 6.76
N LEU A 93 3.44 10.49 8.04
CA LEU A 93 4.31 9.44 8.57
C LEU A 93 4.07 8.10 7.86
N GLY A 94 2.81 7.77 7.56
CA GLY A 94 2.48 6.56 6.82
C GLY A 94 3.15 6.52 5.45
N ASP A 95 3.10 7.63 4.72
CA ASP A 95 3.77 7.75 3.42
C ASP A 95 5.29 7.61 3.55
N SER A 96 5.87 8.19 4.60
CA SER A 96 7.30 8.07 4.87
C SER A 96 7.70 6.63 5.16
N VAL A 97 6.88 5.89 5.90
CA VAL A 97 7.10 4.46 6.15
C VAL A 97 7.02 3.65 4.86
N LEU A 98 6.04 3.93 4.02
CA LEU A 98 5.90 3.24 2.73
C LEU A 98 7.09 3.50 1.82
N ALA A 99 7.53 4.74 1.72
CA ALA A 99 8.68 5.10 0.90
C ALA A 99 9.95 4.41 1.39
N ALA A 100 10.20 4.43 2.70
CA ALA A 100 11.35 3.76 3.30
C ALA A 100 11.29 2.24 3.09
N THR A 101 10.11 1.65 3.22
CA THR A 101 9.89 0.21 2.99
C THR A 101 10.23 -0.17 1.55
N ALA A 102 9.73 0.60 0.58
CA ALA A 102 10.01 0.36 -0.82
C ALA A 102 11.51 0.46 -1.11
N LEU A 103 12.17 1.45 -0.52
CA LEU A 103 13.61 1.61 -0.70
C LEU A 103 14.39 0.43 -0.13
N VAL A 104 14.13 0.05 1.10
CA VAL A 104 14.88 -1.01 1.81
C VAL A 104 14.71 -2.37 1.13
N PHE A 105 13.48 -2.70 0.72
CA PHE A 105 13.20 -3.99 0.11
C PHE A 105 13.23 -3.98 -1.41
N GLU A 106 13.62 -2.85 -2.02
CA GLU A 106 13.72 -2.69 -3.47
C GLU A 106 12.40 -3.01 -4.17
N LEU A 107 11.32 -2.42 -3.66
CA LEU A 107 9.97 -2.59 -4.19
C LEU A 107 9.57 -1.37 -5.02
N THR A 108 8.65 -1.58 -5.96
CA THR A 108 8.00 -0.49 -6.69
C THR A 108 6.73 -0.12 -5.94
N LEU A 109 6.63 1.13 -5.50
CA LEU A 109 5.46 1.62 -4.76
C LEU A 109 4.35 2.00 -5.73
N VAL A 110 3.19 1.36 -5.58
CA VAL A 110 2.00 1.69 -6.36
C VAL A 110 1.19 2.71 -5.58
N THR A 111 1.04 3.90 -6.13
CA THR A 111 0.41 5.02 -5.42
C THR A 111 -0.20 6.03 -6.37
N SER A 112 -1.15 6.83 -5.88
CA SER A 112 -1.67 8.01 -6.56
C SER A 112 -1.19 9.30 -5.91
N ASP A 113 -0.41 9.21 -4.84
CA ASP A 113 0.04 10.38 -4.08
C ASP A 113 1.11 11.15 -4.86
N SER A 114 0.86 12.44 -5.12
CA SER A 114 1.75 13.27 -5.93
C SER A 114 3.11 13.50 -5.29
N GLN A 115 3.17 13.57 -3.97
CA GLN A 115 4.44 13.77 -3.27
C GLN A 115 5.33 12.54 -3.36
N LEU A 116 4.75 11.35 -3.22
CA LEU A 116 5.48 10.10 -3.38
C LEU A 116 5.94 9.92 -4.83
N LEU A 117 5.09 10.24 -5.78
CA LEU A 117 5.44 10.15 -7.21
C LEU A 117 6.56 11.11 -7.59
N ALA A 118 6.70 12.24 -6.88
CA ALA A 118 7.74 13.22 -7.12
C ALA A 118 9.10 12.84 -6.52
N CYS A 119 9.18 11.80 -5.68
CA CYS A 119 10.44 11.36 -5.08
C CYS A 119 11.32 10.67 -6.12
N SER A 120 12.41 11.33 -6.50
CA SER A 120 13.30 10.84 -7.56
C SER A 120 14.02 9.54 -7.20
N TRP A 121 14.23 9.28 -5.91
CA TRP A 121 14.93 8.08 -5.43
C TRP A 121 14.00 6.88 -5.23
N LEU A 122 12.72 7.06 -5.44
CA LEU A 122 11.70 6.04 -5.20
C LEU A 122 11.19 5.48 -6.52
N LYS A 123 11.18 4.15 -6.65
CA LYS A 123 10.55 3.50 -7.81
C LYS A 123 9.04 3.49 -7.58
N THR A 124 8.30 4.06 -8.52
CA THR A 124 6.84 4.18 -8.37
C THR A 124 6.11 3.69 -9.62
N LEU A 125 4.88 3.27 -9.41
CA LEU A 125 3.90 3.01 -10.46
C LEU A 125 2.67 3.86 -10.13
N SER A 126 2.39 4.82 -11.00
CA SER A 126 1.29 5.76 -10.78
C SER A 126 -0.06 5.12 -11.09
N ASN A 127 -1.04 5.42 -10.26
CA ASN A 127 -2.42 5.01 -10.49
C ASN A 127 -3.12 6.06 -11.36
N ASP A 128 -2.84 6.00 -12.64
CA ASP A 128 -3.46 6.89 -13.63
C ASP A 128 -4.64 6.24 -14.33
#